data_1690f199a00ff3799113549815d0ba50
#
_entry.id   1690f199a00ff3799113549815d0ba50
#
_cell.length_a   1.000
_cell.length_b   1.000
_cell.length_c   1.000
_cell.angle_alpha   90.00
_cell.angle_beta   90.00
_cell.angle_gamma   90.00
#
_symmetry.space_group_name_H-M   'P 1'
#
loop_
_entity.id
_entity.type
_entity.pdbx_description
1 polymer ?
#
loop_
_entity_poly.entity_id
_entity_poly.type
_entity_poly.pdbx_seq_one_letter_code
_entity_poly.pdbx_strand_id
1 'polypeptide(L)'
;MKRIDTSYSVFEDLIQSNNLYVDKTSYLYRLITQGNRYYFLSRPRRFGKSLTLSTLESIFKGKRELFKGLYIDSTDYDWKEYPVIHIDFSNIEYININDFRKQIKDELVSIATKYNVKIQDDFEYNQVLKSLIEKLSE
;
A
#
# COMPACT_ATOMS: atom_id res chain seq x y z
N MET A 1 -18.15 4.04 23.35
CA MET A 1 -17.08 3.04 23.40
C MET A 1 -16.86 2.49 21.99
N LYS A 2 -15.63 2.54 21.46
CA LYS A 2 -15.34 1.96 20.13
C LYS A 2 -15.45 0.45 20.16
N ARG A 3 -15.93 -0.16 19.08
CA ARG A 3 -16.04 -1.62 18.97
C ARG A 3 -14.69 -2.22 18.55
N ILE A 4 -14.42 -3.44 19.01
CA ILE A 4 -13.30 -4.23 18.54
C ILE A 4 -13.82 -5.14 17.42
N ASP A 5 -13.29 -4.96 16.22
CA ASP A 5 -13.57 -5.81 15.06
C ASP A 5 -12.24 -6.18 14.39
N THR A 6 -11.98 -7.46 14.27
CA THR A 6 -10.72 -7.98 13.71
C THR A 6 -10.83 -8.38 12.24
N SER A 7 -11.97 -8.11 11.60
CA SER A 7 -12.21 -8.48 10.19
C SER A 7 -11.59 -7.47 9.20
N TYR A 8 -11.30 -6.25 9.64
CA TYR A 8 -10.80 -5.21 8.76
C TYR A 8 -9.34 -5.44 8.36
N SER A 9 -9.11 -5.45 7.05
CA SER A 9 -7.77 -5.45 6.44
C SER A 9 -7.39 -4.10 5.84
N VAL A 10 -8.38 -3.21 5.63
CA VAL A 10 -8.22 -1.86 5.08
C VAL A 10 -8.34 -0.84 6.21
N PHE A 11 -7.33 0.02 6.36
CA PHE A 11 -7.24 1.01 7.44
C PHE A 11 -8.36 2.05 7.36
N GLU A 12 -8.64 2.57 6.16
CA GLU A 12 -9.69 3.56 5.92
C GLU A 12 -11.06 3.06 6.38
N ASP A 13 -11.43 1.82 5.99
CA ASP A 13 -12.70 1.22 6.37
C ASP A 13 -12.82 1.06 7.90
N LEU A 14 -11.72 0.65 8.55
CA LEU A 14 -11.67 0.49 10.00
C LEU A 14 -11.91 1.81 10.72
N ILE A 15 -11.29 2.91 10.25
CA ILE A 15 -11.44 4.22 10.86
C ILE A 15 -12.84 4.80 10.59
N GLN A 16 -13.32 4.73 9.34
CA GLN A 16 -14.64 5.24 8.96
C GLN A 16 -15.79 4.50 9.69
N SER A 17 -15.62 3.22 9.98
CA SER A 17 -16.58 2.43 10.76
C SER A 17 -16.50 2.70 12.27
N ASN A 18 -15.69 3.67 12.70
CA ASN A 18 -15.50 4.05 14.11
C ASN A 18 -15.10 2.87 15.02
N ASN A 19 -14.38 1.90 14.49
CA ASN A 19 -13.84 0.78 15.25
C ASN A 19 -12.53 1.14 15.97
N LEU A 20 -12.14 0.31 16.94
CA LEU A 20 -10.90 0.50 17.67
C LEU A 20 -9.70 0.17 16.79
N TYR A 21 -8.84 1.13 16.57
CA TYR A 21 -7.52 0.92 16.01
C TYR A 21 -6.47 0.93 17.13
N VAL A 22 -5.65 -0.13 17.20
CA VAL A 22 -4.48 -0.15 18.09
C VAL A 22 -3.38 0.63 17.38
N ASP A 23 -3.09 1.82 17.88
CA ASP A 23 -2.15 2.74 17.25
C ASP A 23 -0.73 2.17 17.19
N LYS A 24 -0.27 1.90 15.98
CA LYS A 24 1.10 1.48 15.65
C LYS A 24 1.82 2.52 14.78
N THR A 25 1.23 3.70 14.60
CA THR A 25 1.78 4.71 13.70
C THR A 25 3.14 5.25 14.15
N SER A 26 3.50 5.11 15.42
CA SER A 26 4.85 5.43 15.90
C SER A 26 5.94 4.54 15.27
N TYR A 27 5.65 3.27 15.05
CA TYR A 27 6.56 2.35 14.35
C TYR A 27 6.61 2.66 12.86
N LEU A 28 5.45 2.97 12.25
CA LEU A 28 5.39 3.33 10.83
C LEU A 28 6.11 4.64 10.55
N TYR A 29 5.94 5.65 11.41
CA TYR A 29 6.68 6.90 11.33
C TYR A 29 8.20 6.69 11.35
N ARG A 30 8.71 5.87 12.29
CA ARG A 30 10.14 5.51 12.32
C ARG A 30 10.57 4.80 11.03
N LEU A 31 9.76 3.87 10.54
CA LEU A 31 10.06 3.11 9.32
C LEU A 31 10.23 4.04 8.11
N ILE A 32 9.34 5.03 7.94
CA ILE A 32 9.39 5.94 6.79
C ILE A 32 10.44 7.05 6.95
N THR A 33 10.82 7.43 8.19
CA THR A 33 11.79 8.50 8.44
C THR A 33 13.24 8.01 8.61
N GLN A 34 13.46 6.72 8.89
CA GLN A 34 14.81 6.15 9.10
C GLN A 34 15.62 5.91 7.82
N GLY A 35 15.07 6.21 6.65
CA GLY A 35 15.79 6.23 5.38
C GLY A 35 16.19 4.88 4.78
N ASN A 36 15.74 3.76 5.33
CA ASN A 36 15.94 2.46 4.69
C ASN A 36 15.02 2.33 3.46
N ARG A 37 15.58 1.73 2.39
CA ARG A 37 14.84 1.57 1.11
C ARG A 37 14.02 0.30 1.03
N TYR A 38 14.38 -0.72 1.80
CA TYR A 38 13.79 -2.06 1.72
C TYR A 38 13.44 -2.55 3.11
N TYR A 39 12.22 -3.07 3.25
CA TYR A 39 11.73 -3.65 4.49
C TYR A 39 11.07 -4.99 4.21
N PHE A 40 11.27 -5.94 5.12
CA PHE A 40 10.62 -7.23 5.09
C PHE A 40 9.79 -7.41 6.36
N LEU A 41 8.46 -7.53 6.20
CA LEU A 41 7.53 -7.76 7.31
C LEU A 41 7.02 -9.20 7.28
N SER A 42 7.58 -10.04 8.15
CA SER A 42 7.10 -11.40 8.38
C SER A 42 6.27 -11.47 9.65
N ARG A 43 5.02 -11.94 9.52
CA ARG A 43 4.11 -12.18 10.64
C ARG A 43 3.18 -13.33 10.34
N PRO A 44 2.66 -14.07 11.33
CA PRO A 44 1.65 -15.09 11.13
C PRO A 44 0.40 -14.53 10.46
N ARG A 45 -0.47 -15.42 9.98
CA ARG A 45 -1.79 -15.03 9.43
C ARG A 45 -2.60 -14.30 10.52
N ARG A 46 -3.41 -13.32 10.13
CA ARG A 46 -4.27 -12.49 11.00
C ARG A 46 -3.53 -11.58 12.01
N PHE A 47 -2.23 -11.37 11.86
CA PHE A 47 -1.44 -10.44 12.67
C PHE A 47 -1.28 -9.04 12.03
N GLY A 48 -2.25 -8.64 11.22
CA GLY A 48 -2.39 -7.27 10.73
C GLY A 48 -1.39 -6.85 9.64
N LYS A 49 -0.82 -7.80 8.86
CA LYS A 49 0.05 -7.44 7.72
C LYS A 49 -0.65 -6.54 6.70
N SER A 50 -1.81 -6.97 6.22
CA SER A 50 -2.60 -6.20 5.23
C SER A 50 -3.05 -4.86 5.80
N LEU A 51 -3.47 -4.81 7.06
CA LEU A 51 -3.81 -3.56 7.74
C LEU A 51 -2.60 -2.62 7.83
N THR A 52 -1.41 -3.15 8.13
CA THR A 52 -0.17 -2.36 8.18
C THR A 52 0.17 -1.77 6.81
N LEU A 53 0.06 -2.56 5.73
CA LEU A 53 0.28 -2.08 4.37
C LEU A 53 -0.75 -1.02 3.97
N SER A 54 -2.02 -1.24 4.27
CA SER A 54 -3.09 -0.28 4.00
C SER A 54 -2.93 1.02 4.81
N THR A 55 -2.41 0.93 6.05
CA THR A 55 -2.08 2.12 6.85
C THR A 55 -0.95 2.91 6.20
N LEU A 56 0.14 2.25 5.76
CA LEU A 56 1.23 2.89 5.02
C LEU A 56 0.76 3.53 3.72
N GLU A 57 -0.09 2.84 2.96
CA GLU A 57 -0.69 3.37 1.75
C GLU A 57 -1.47 4.67 2.02
N SER A 58 -2.27 4.70 3.11
CA SER A 58 -3.01 5.89 3.52
C SER A 58 -2.09 7.05 3.94
N ILE A 59 -0.96 6.77 4.59
CA ILE A 59 0.06 7.76 4.94
C ILE A 59 0.66 8.36 3.66
N PHE A 60 1.12 7.50 2.72
CA PHE A 60 1.74 7.96 1.48
C PHE A 60 0.76 8.66 0.52
N LYS A 61 -0.53 8.38 0.63
CA LYS A 61 -1.60 9.12 -0.08
C LYS A 61 -2.00 10.43 0.60
N GLY A 62 -1.29 10.86 1.65
CA GLY A 62 -1.54 12.13 2.33
C GLY A 62 -2.88 12.22 3.07
N LYS A 63 -3.55 11.10 3.37
CA LYS A 63 -4.89 11.07 4.00
C LYS A 63 -4.83 11.40 5.50
N ARG A 64 -4.30 12.56 5.86
CA ARG A 64 -4.08 12.99 7.25
C ARG A 64 -5.33 12.90 8.12
N GLU A 65 -6.50 13.15 7.54
CA GLU A 65 -7.79 13.16 8.25
C GLU A 65 -8.11 11.82 8.93
N LEU A 66 -7.61 10.69 8.38
CA LEU A 66 -7.78 9.35 8.96
C LEU A 66 -6.94 9.12 10.21
N PHE A 67 -5.92 9.94 10.43
CA PHE A 67 -4.92 9.77 11.49
C PHE A 67 -5.14 10.70 12.68
N LYS A 68 -6.23 11.46 12.72
CA LYS A 68 -6.54 12.38 13.82
C LYS A 68 -6.50 11.68 15.18
N GLY A 69 -5.64 12.19 16.07
CA GLY A 69 -5.46 11.65 17.41
C GLY A 69 -4.58 10.40 17.49
N LEU A 70 -3.98 9.95 16.39
CA LEU A 70 -2.94 8.91 16.38
C LEU A 70 -1.55 9.57 16.51
N TYR A 71 -0.55 8.79 16.91
CA TYR A 71 0.81 9.28 17.15
C TYR A 71 1.38 10.08 15.98
N ILE A 72 1.25 9.60 14.74
CA ILE A 72 1.81 10.25 13.56
C ILE A 72 1.21 11.64 13.27
N ASP A 73 -0.05 11.89 13.66
CA ASP A 73 -0.69 13.20 13.49
C ASP A 73 -0.04 14.28 14.34
N SER A 74 0.60 13.90 15.45
CA SER A 74 1.34 14.79 16.36
C SER A 74 2.81 15.01 15.98
N THR A 75 3.27 14.38 14.89
CA THR A 75 4.65 14.48 14.40
C THR A 75 4.79 15.56 13.33
N ASP A 76 6.04 15.80 12.91
CA ASP A 76 6.41 16.72 11.83
C ASP A 76 6.32 16.09 10.43
N TYR A 77 5.59 14.97 10.28
CA TYR A 77 5.39 14.34 8.97
C TYR A 77 4.66 15.28 8.02
N ASP A 78 5.19 15.48 6.82
CA ASP A 78 4.76 16.51 5.87
C ASP A 78 3.44 16.20 5.12
N TRP A 79 2.94 14.97 5.23
CA TRP A 79 1.72 14.49 4.56
C TRP A 79 1.70 14.70 3.04
N LYS A 80 2.88 14.77 2.44
CA LYS A 80 2.99 14.86 0.99
C LYS A 80 2.42 13.60 0.33
N GLU A 81 1.69 13.80 -0.76
CA GLU A 81 1.17 12.70 -1.56
C GLU A 81 2.27 12.06 -2.40
N TYR A 82 2.34 10.74 -2.34
CA TYR A 82 3.23 9.94 -3.15
C TYR A 82 2.42 8.89 -3.90
N PRO A 83 2.78 8.56 -5.16
CA PRO A 83 2.18 7.43 -5.86
C PRO A 83 2.55 6.12 -5.15
N VAL A 84 1.57 5.23 -5.00
CA VAL A 84 1.75 3.94 -4.33
C VAL A 84 1.47 2.82 -5.31
N ILE A 85 2.47 1.98 -5.55
CA ILE A 85 2.33 0.74 -6.31
C ILE A 85 2.12 -0.39 -5.29
N HIS A 86 0.87 -0.83 -5.14
CA HIS A 86 0.50 -1.94 -4.28
C HIS A 86 0.17 -3.16 -5.15
N ILE A 87 0.94 -4.23 -5.01
CA ILE A 87 0.75 -5.49 -5.74
C ILE A 87 0.33 -6.56 -4.74
N ASP A 88 -0.84 -7.15 -4.96
CA ASP A 88 -1.35 -8.25 -4.15
C ASP A 88 -1.29 -9.56 -4.92
N PHE A 89 -0.44 -10.46 -4.48
CA PHE A 89 -0.28 -11.80 -5.07
C PHE A 89 -1.32 -12.81 -4.59
N SER A 90 -2.18 -12.47 -3.63
CA SER A 90 -3.15 -13.42 -3.07
C SER A 90 -4.23 -13.83 -4.05
N ASN A 91 -4.50 -13.00 -5.05
CA ASN A 91 -5.52 -13.22 -6.08
C ASN A 91 -4.94 -13.73 -7.41
N ILE A 92 -3.63 -14.00 -7.45
CA ILE A 92 -2.97 -14.49 -8.66
C ILE A 92 -3.11 -16.02 -8.69
N GLU A 93 -4.05 -16.51 -9.50
CA GLU A 93 -4.17 -17.92 -9.83
C GLU A 93 -3.33 -18.23 -11.06
N TYR A 94 -2.37 -19.15 -10.96
CA TYR A 94 -1.52 -19.52 -12.07
C TYR A 94 -1.39 -21.04 -12.20
N ILE A 95 -1.48 -21.53 -13.43
CA ILE A 95 -1.23 -22.93 -13.78
C ILE A 95 0.25 -23.10 -14.16
N ASN A 96 0.81 -22.07 -14.80
CA ASN A 96 2.19 -22.05 -15.26
C ASN A 96 2.81 -20.65 -15.15
N ILE A 97 4.11 -20.57 -15.42
CA ILE A 97 4.88 -19.32 -15.30
C ILE A 97 4.41 -18.23 -16.28
N ASN A 98 3.89 -18.59 -17.44
CA ASN A 98 3.42 -17.62 -18.42
C ASN A 98 2.11 -16.96 -17.96
N ASP A 99 1.21 -17.75 -17.36
CA ASP A 99 -0.02 -17.21 -16.76
C ASP A 99 0.32 -16.25 -15.62
N PHE A 100 1.28 -16.61 -14.78
CA PHE A 100 1.76 -15.74 -13.71
C PHE A 100 2.31 -14.41 -14.23
N ARG A 101 3.18 -14.45 -15.25
CA ARG A 101 3.74 -13.25 -15.88
C ARG A 101 2.66 -12.36 -16.48
N LYS A 102 1.67 -12.97 -17.15
CA LYS A 102 0.55 -12.25 -17.73
C LYS A 102 -0.27 -11.54 -16.65
N GLN A 103 -0.63 -12.23 -15.57
CA GLN A 103 -1.43 -11.65 -14.50
C GLN A 103 -0.69 -10.52 -13.77
N ILE A 104 0.62 -10.64 -13.56
CA ILE A 104 1.43 -9.52 -13.03
C ILE A 104 1.39 -8.33 -14.00
N LYS A 105 1.55 -8.58 -15.31
CA LYS A 105 1.47 -7.51 -16.31
C LYS A 105 0.13 -6.79 -16.25
N ASP A 106 -0.97 -7.56 -16.22
CA ASP A 106 -2.34 -7.02 -16.17
C ASP A 106 -2.56 -6.16 -14.90
N GLU A 107 -2.06 -6.60 -13.74
CA GLU A 107 -2.12 -5.85 -12.50
C GLU A 107 -1.33 -4.53 -12.59
N LEU A 108 -0.11 -4.57 -13.12
CA LEU A 108 0.72 -3.38 -13.31
C LEU A 108 0.10 -2.38 -14.30
N VAL A 109 -0.51 -2.86 -15.38
CA VAL A 109 -1.25 -2.03 -16.35
C VAL A 109 -2.48 -1.39 -15.70
N SER A 110 -3.20 -2.14 -14.85
CA SER A 110 -4.32 -1.60 -14.06
C SER A 110 -3.86 -0.45 -13.15
N ILE A 111 -2.73 -0.63 -12.46
CA ILE A 111 -2.14 0.43 -11.62
C ILE A 111 -1.73 1.64 -12.47
N ALA A 112 -1.08 1.42 -13.62
CA ALA A 112 -0.70 2.48 -14.55
C ALA A 112 -1.91 3.31 -15.00
N THR A 113 -3.02 2.65 -15.29
CA THR A 113 -4.28 3.29 -15.69
C THR A 113 -4.82 4.20 -14.58
N LYS A 114 -4.76 3.78 -13.31
CA LYS A 114 -5.17 4.60 -12.15
C LYS A 114 -4.38 5.91 -12.04
N TYR A 115 -3.12 5.89 -12.44
CA TYR A 115 -2.24 7.06 -12.44
C TYR A 115 -2.18 7.78 -13.78
N ASN A 116 -3.03 7.44 -14.75
CA ASN A 116 -3.01 7.97 -16.13
C ASN A 116 -1.66 7.81 -16.85
N VAL A 117 -0.90 6.78 -16.51
CA VAL A 117 0.38 6.44 -17.12
C VAL A 117 0.13 5.56 -18.33
N LYS A 118 0.55 6.01 -19.51
CA LYS A 118 0.48 5.22 -20.76
C LYS A 118 1.64 4.22 -20.79
N ILE A 119 1.31 2.94 -20.91
CA ILE A 119 2.26 1.83 -21.09
C ILE A 119 2.16 1.34 -22.55
N GLN A 120 3.27 0.92 -23.11
CA GLN A 120 3.30 0.31 -24.45
C GLN A 120 2.79 -1.13 -24.38
N ASP A 121 1.98 -1.54 -25.34
CA ASP A 121 1.28 -2.84 -25.32
C ASP A 121 2.24 -4.05 -25.46
N ASP A 122 3.36 -3.86 -26.14
CA ASP A 122 4.40 -4.87 -26.38
C ASP A 122 5.34 -5.09 -25.18
N PHE A 123 5.21 -4.29 -24.11
CA PHE A 123 6.07 -4.41 -22.94
C PHE A 123 5.79 -5.70 -22.17
N GLU A 124 6.87 -6.37 -21.77
CA GLU A 124 6.83 -7.44 -20.77
C GLU A 124 6.64 -6.86 -19.35
N TYR A 125 6.20 -7.69 -18.38
CA TYR A 125 5.87 -7.24 -17.03
C TYR A 125 6.97 -6.45 -16.32
N ASN A 126 8.25 -6.80 -16.54
CA ASN A 126 9.41 -6.10 -15.98
C ASN A 126 9.61 -4.71 -16.62
N GLN A 127 9.34 -4.58 -17.92
CA GLN A 127 9.39 -3.30 -18.65
C GLN A 127 8.23 -2.39 -18.23
N VAL A 128 7.04 -2.96 -18.01
CA VAL A 128 5.88 -2.25 -17.48
C VAL A 128 6.19 -1.69 -16.10
N LEU A 129 6.73 -2.50 -15.18
CA LEU A 129 7.08 -2.05 -13.83
C LEU A 129 8.13 -0.93 -13.88
N LYS A 130 9.18 -1.10 -14.68
CA LYS A 130 10.23 -0.08 -14.82
C LYS A 130 9.66 1.23 -15.34
N SER A 131 8.90 1.20 -16.44
CA SER A 131 8.27 2.37 -17.03
C SER A 131 7.31 3.06 -16.09
N LEU A 132 6.54 2.27 -15.30
CA LEU A 132 5.62 2.80 -14.31
C LEU A 132 6.37 3.55 -13.20
N ILE A 133 7.45 2.98 -12.65
CA ILE A 133 8.27 3.63 -11.62
C ILE A 133 8.89 4.92 -12.15
N GLU A 134 9.48 4.90 -13.35
CA GLU A 134 10.10 6.06 -13.96
C GLU A 134 9.10 7.21 -14.13
N LYS A 135 7.94 6.93 -14.71
CA LYS A 135 6.90 7.95 -14.96
C LYS A 135 6.19 8.45 -13.71
N LEU A 136 6.18 7.69 -12.63
CA LEU A 136 5.62 8.13 -11.34
C LEU A 136 6.63 8.91 -10.50
N SER A 137 7.92 8.87 -10.85
CA SER A 137 8.98 9.61 -10.16
C SER A 137 9.22 11.01 -10.73
N GLU A 138 8.63 11.34 -11.89
CA GLU A 138 8.65 12.66 -12.51
C GLU A 138 7.66 13.62 -11.83
#